data_7be6ed3c593546e1fd854332e783dad8
#
_entry.id   7be6ed3c593546e1fd854332e783dad8
#
_cell.length_a   1.000
_cell.length_b   1.000
_cell.length_c   1.000
_cell.angle_alpha   90.00
_cell.angle_beta   90.00
_cell.angle_gamma   90.00
#
_symmetry.space_group_name_H-M   'P 1'
#
loop_
_entity.id
_entity.type
_entity.pdbx_description
1 polymer ?
#
loop_
_entity_poly.entity_id
_entity_poly.type
_entity_poly.pdbx_seq_one_letter_code
_entity_poly.pdbx_strand_id
1 'polypeptide(L)'
;MRIKTLENTFKKYRYLENRNYSIIDDRFLRNTTIALDFLVKSSALTITFKEDDQTHQIDVIDVLVADTDNNITIIPAQKNAYSPKYNTILFYDTHGVYFRKNHKKKWFRRNKGYNSPVSLLSHELIHCYNELYDTQDYHYRKQDHSSKGQKIDADGRDLSFPNAEEVFVIKMTNQVAARLGEDRRSNYGRTYYPTRGVLTTKQLKKAF
;
A
#
# COMPACT_ATOMS: atom_id res chain seq x y z
N MET A 1 -6.59 -12.13 -10.77
CA MET A 1 -5.23 -11.56 -10.55
C MET A 1 -4.17 -12.62 -10.82
N ARG A 2 -3.22 -12.36 -11.71
CA ARG A 2 -2.10 -13.29 -12.00
C ARG A 2 -0.81 -12.70 -11.42
N ILE A 3 -0.14 -13.44 -10.55
CA ILE A 3 1.24 -13.15 -10.17
C ILE A 3 2.12 -13.61 -11.34
N LYS A 4 2.49 -12.69 -12.22
CA LYS A 4 3.37 -13.01 -13.35
C LYS A 4 4.83 -13.01 -12.89
N THR A 5 5.53 -14.10 -13.25
CA THR A 5 6.97 -14.22 -13.12
C THR A 5 7.70 -13.24 -14.06
N LEU A 6 8.81 -12.71 -13.61
CA LEU A 6 9.53 -11.57 -14.16
C LEU A 6 10.00 -11.63 -15.62
N GLU A 7 10.20 -12.80 -16.22
CA GLU A 7 10.86 -12.91 -17.53
C GLU A 7 10.17 -12.16 -18.67
N ASN A 8 8.84 -12.08 -18.67
CA ASN A 8 8.09 -11.36 -19.71
C ASN A 8 7.80 -9.89 -19.37
N THR A 9 8.03 -9.50 -18.12
CA THR A 9 7.68 -8.17 -17.63
C THR A 9 8.83 -7.17 -17.80
N PHE A 10 10.10 -7.62 -17.76
CA PHE A 10 11.28 -6.74 -17.85
C PHE A 10 11.41 -6.00 -19.17
N LYS A 11 11.07 -6.64 -20.28
CA LYS A 11 11.11 -5.98 -21.61
C LYS A 11 10.20 -4.77 -21.71
N LYS A 12 9.19 -4.67 -20.85
CA LYS A 12 8.18 -3.58 -20.84
C LYS A 12 8.56 -2.39 -19.96
N TYR A 13 9.49 -2.55 -19.02
CA TYR A 13 9.82 -1.53 -18.02
C TYR A 13 11.29 -1.11 -18.08
N ARG A 14 11.66 -0.22 -19.02
CA ARG A 14 13.04 0.30 -19.20
C ARG A 14 13.70 0.84 -17.92
N TYR A 15 12.95 1.40 -16.99
CA TYR A 15 13.51 1.92 -15.73
C TYR A 15 13.96 0.83 -14.74
N LEU A 16 13.65 -0.44 -15.02
CA LEU A 16 14.12 -1.59 -14.26
C LEU A 16 15.39 -2.21 -14.86
N GLU A 17 15.79 -1.82 -16.10
CA GLU A 17 16.92 -2.40 -16.85
C GLU A 17 18.28 -2.23 -16.17
N ASN A 18 18.44 -1.27 -15.25
CA ASN A 18 19.72 -0.98 -14.58
C ASN A 18 19.93 -1.77 -13.27
N ARG A 19 19.14 -2.80 -12.98
CA ARG A 19 19.33 -3.63 -11.79
C ARG A 19 19.39 -5.10 -12.20
N ASN A 20 20.44 -5.80 -11.78
CA ASN A 20 20.60 -7.25 -11.94
C ASN A 20 19.51 -8.02 -11.17
N TYR A 21 18.29 -8.09 -11.70
CA TYR A 21 17.23 -8.96 -11.20
C TYR A 21 17.29 -10.31 -11.92
N SER A 22 18.33 -11.06 -11.69
CA SER A 22 18.53 -12.34 -12.38
C SER A 22 17.76 -13.51 -11.78
N ILE A 23 17.05 -13.33 -10.65
CA ILE A 23 16.29 -14.41 -9.99
C ILE A 23 15.08 -13.77 -9.30
N ILE A 24 13.86 -14.22 -9.63
CA ILE A 24 12.74 -14.04 -8.72
C ILE A 24 13.08 -14.79 -7.46
N ASP A 25 13.36 -14.05 -6.40
CA ASP A 25 13.56 -14.64 -5.10
C ASP A 25 12.28 -15.40 -4.74
N ASP A 26 12.36 -16.74 -4.64
CA ASP A 26 11.27 -17.61 -4.16
C ASP A 26 10.63 -17.06 -2.87
N ARG A 27 11.39 -16.27 -2.12
CA ARG A 27 10.94 -15.53 -0.96
C ARG A 27 9.90 -14.47 -1.31
N PHE A 28 10.11 -13.66 -2.38
CA PHE A 28 9.13 -12.66 -2.79
C PHE A 28 7.81 -13.29 -3.19
N LEU A 29 7.85 -14.34 -4.01
CA LEU A 29 6.66 -15.07 -4.41
C LEU A 29 5.92 -15.64 -3.20
N ARG A 30 6.64 -16.30 -2.28
CA ARG A 30 6.09 -16.83 -1.04
C ARG A 30 5.48 -15.74 -0.16
N ASN A 31 6.19 -14.62 0.07
CA ASN A 31 5.69 -13.52 0.89
C ASN A 31 4.45 -12.88 0.28
N THR A 32 4.44 -12.68 -1.03
CA THR A 32 3.29 -12.13 -1.75
C THR A 32 2.09 -13.07 -1.66
N THR A 33 2.30 -14.38 -1.86
CA THR A 33 1.24 -15.39 -1.71
C THR A 33 0.69 -15.39 -0.29
N ILE A 34 1.55 -15.40 0.74
CA ILE A 34 1.12 -15.33 2.15
C ILE A 34 0.29 -14.07 2.42
N ALA A 35 0.71 -12.92 1.88
CA ALA A 35 -0.02 -11.67 2.06
C ALA A 35 -1.42 -11.71 1.42
N LEU A 36 -1.51 -12.18 0.17
CA LEU A 36 -2.78 -12.29 -0.55
C LEU A 36 -3.71 -13.32 0.08
N ASP A 37 -3.20 -14.51 0.40
CA ASP A 37 -3.95 -15.56 1.10
C ASP A 37 -4.51 -15.06 2.44
N PHE A 38 -3.71 -14.28 3.18
CA PHE A 38 -4.16 -13.70 4.43
C PHE A 38 -5.30 -12.69 4.18
N LEU A 39 -5.18 -11.80 3.20
CA LEU A 39 -6.21 -10.82 2.87
C LEU A 39 -7.53 -11.48 2.46
N VAL A 40 -7.47 -12.52 1.62
CA VAL A 40 -8.64 -13.31 1.21
C VAL A 40 -9.30 -14.01 2.42
N LYS A 41 -8.52 -14.78 3.19
CA LYS A 41 -9.05 -15.60 4.29
C LYS A 41 -9.60 -14.80 5.47
N SER A 42 -9.04 -13.60 5.70
CA SER A 42 -9.42 -12.76 6.84
C SER A 42 -10.46 -11.70 6.50
N SER A 43 -10.82 -11.53 5.23
CA SER A 43 -11.62 -10.39 4.73
C SER A 43 -11.10 -9.04 5.24
N ALA A 44 -9.78 -8.97 5.48
CA ALA A 44 -9.18 -7.78 6.07
C ALA A 44 -9.21 -6.58 5.13
N LEU A 45 -9.31 -6.81 3.81
CA LEU A 45 -9.37 -5.78 2.78
C LEU A 45 -10.82 -5.37 2.43
N THR A 46 -11.77 -5.68 3.28
CA THR A 46 -13.13 -5.15 3.18
C THR A 46 -13.13 -3.67 3.58
N ILE A 47 -13.53 -2.80 2.68
CA ILE A 47 -13.64 -1.36 2.93
C ILE A 47 -15.11 -0.94 3.02
N THR A 48 -15.38 0.10 3.81
CA THR A 48 -16.71 0.67 3.97
C THR A 48 -16.64 2.16 3.64
N PHE A 49 -17.50 2.63 2.77
CA PHE A 49 -17.63 4.04 2.42
C PHE A 49 -19.08 4.44 2.26
N LYS A 50 -19.36 5.74 2.27
CA LYS A 50 -20.69 6.30 2.06
C LYS A 50 -20.74 6.97 0.70
N GLU A 51 -21.79 6.67 -0.04
CA GLU A 51 -22.16 7.27 -1.31
C GLU A 51 -23.66 7.46 -1.34
N ASP A 52 -24.15 8.65 -1.70
CA ASP A 52 -25.57 9.01 -1.74
C ASP A 52 -26.35 8.62 -0.47
N ASP A 53 -25.77 8.92 0.72
CA ASP A 53 -26.30 8.55 2.04
C ASP A 53 -26.40 7.04 2.32
N GLN A 54 -26.02 6.19 1.38
CA GLN A 54 -25.95 4.76 1.56
C GLN A 54 -24.56 4.31 2.04
N THR A 55 -24.54 3.24 2.80
CA THR A 55 -23.28 2.62 3.25
C THR A 55 -22.97 1.42 2.37
N HIS A 56 -21.88 1.50 1.62
CA HIS A 56 -21.37 0.43 0.79
C HIS A 56 -20.25 -0.30 1.49
N GLN A 57 -20.21 -1.62 1.31
CA GLN A 57 -19.15 -2.48 1.81
C GLN A 57 -18.65 -3.35 0.67
N ILE A 58 -17.35 -3.33 0.43
CA ILE A 58 -16.70 -4.02 -0.68
C ILE A 58 -15.49 -4.79 -0.15
N ASP A 59 -15.41 -6.07 -0.47
CA ASP A 59 -14.15 -6.82 -0.32
C ASP A 59 -13.31 -6.63 -1.59
N VAL A 60 -12.33 -5.73 -1.47
CA VAL A 60 -11.48 -5.31 -2.60
C VAL A 60 -10.71 -6.48 -3.19
N ILE A 61 -10.22 -7.41 -2.35
CA ILE A 61 -9.42 -8.53 -2.87
C ILE A 61 -10.29 -9.51 -3.65
N ASP A 62 -11.51 -9.76 -3.22
CA ASP A 62 -12.43 -10.66 -3.92
C ASP A 62 -12.82 -10.08 -5.29
N VAL A 63 -13.10 -8.77 -5.36
CA VAL A 63 -13.38 -8.10 -6.65
C VAL A 63 -12.19 -8.19 -7.60
N LEU A 64 -10.98 -7.86 -7.12
CA LEU A 64 -9.77 -7.89 -7.96
C LEU A 64 -9.38 -9.32 -8.38
N VAL A 65 -9.64 -10.34 -7.57
CA VAL A 65 -9.36 -11.74 -7.91
C VAL A 65 -10.37 -12.27 -8.92
N ALA A 66 -11.65 -11.91 -8.80
CA ALA A 66 -12.71 -12.28 -9.72
C ALA A 66 -12.58 -11.62 -11.10
N ASP A 67 -11.85 -10.52 -11.21
CA ASP A 67 -11.64 -9.81 -12.47
C ASP A 67 -10.79 -10.65 -13.43
N THR A 68 -11.40 -11.06 -14.54
CA THR A 68 -10.75 -11.82 -15.62
C THR A 68 -10.19 -10.92 -16.72
N ASP A 69 -10.65 -9.68 -16.83
CA ASP A 69 -10.34 -8.76 -17.92
C ASP A 69 -9.06 -7.97 -17.65
N ASN A 70 -8.80 -7.67 -16.38
CA ASN A 70 -7.64 -6.91 -15.96
C ASN A 70 -6.53 -7.81 -15.40
N ASN A 71 -5.37 -7.82 -16.06
CA ASN A 71 -4.19 -8.52 -15.56
C ASN A 71 -3.40 -7.62 -14.61
N ILE A 72 -3.58 -7.79 -13.30
CA ILE A 72 -2.82 -7.07 -12.28
C ILE A 72 -1.51 -7.84 -12.03
N THR A 73 -0.40 -7.13 -12.10
CA THR A 73 0.93 -7.70 -11.87
C THR A 73 1.53 -7.13 -10.57
N ILE A 74 2.03 -7.99 -9.69
CA ILE A 74 2.77 -7.56 -8.49
C ILE A 74 4.24 -7.90 -8.69
N ILE A 75 5.12 -6.91 -8.55
CA ILE A 75 6.57 -7.08 -8.73
C ILE A 75 7.37 -6.58 -7.52
N PRO A 76 8.55 -7.20 -7.24
CA PRO A 76 9.41 -6.76 -6.16
C PRO A 76 9.97 -5.36 -6.40
N ALA A 77 10.02 -4.53 -5.36
CA ALA A 77 10.58 -3.18 -5.43
C ALA A 77 11.12 -2.74 -4.06
N GLN A 78 11.81 -1.60 -4.03
CA GLN A 78 12.25 -0.96 -2.77
C GLN A 78 11.29 0.13 -2.29
N LYS A 79 10.06 0.14 -2.81
CA LYS A 79 8.97 1.02 -2.42
C LYS A 79 7.64 0.36 -2.77
N ASN A 80 6.57 0.83 -2.16
CA ASN A 80 5.22 0.45 -2.56
C ASN A 80 4.64 1.56 -3.44
N ALA A 81 4.04 1.19 -4.57
CA ALA A 81 3.35 2.09 -5.47
C ALA A 81 2.47 1.30 -6.44
N TYR A 82 1.32 1.83 -6.80
CA TYR A 82 0.53 1.36 -7.93
C TYR A 82 0.82 2.18 -9.19
N SER A 83 0.94 1.51 -10.33
CA SER A 83 1.13 2.12 -11.64
C SER A 83 -0.07 1.82 -12.55
N PRO A 84 -1.01 2.77 -12.73
CA PRO A 84 -2.20 2.58 -13.56
C PRO A 84 -1.88 2.20 -15.00
N LYS A 85 -0.89 2.89 -15.60
CA LYS A 85 -0.48 2.65 -16.99
C LYS A 85 -0.18 1.18 -17.32
N TYR A 86 0.18 0.39 -16.32
CA TYR A 86 0.65 -0.99 -16.51
C TYR A 86 -0.11 -2.00 -15.65
N ASN A 87 -1.13 -1.57 -14.91
CA ASN A 87 -1.82 -2.39 -13.90
C ASN A 87 -0.82 -3.12 -12.99
N THR A 88 0.21 -2.39 -12.52
CA THR A 88 1.33 -3.00 -11.81
C THR A 88 1.47 -2.41 -10.41
N ILE A 89 1.54 -3.29 -9.43
CA ILE A 89 1.85 -2.97 -8.03
C ILE A 89 3.32 -3.26 -7.79
N LEU A 90 4.06 -2.23 -7.39
CA LEU A 90 5.39 -2.34 -6.81
C LEU A 90 5.25 -2.70 -5.34
N PHE A 91 5.86 -3.78 -4.89
CA PHE A 91 5.71 -4.26 -3.52
C PHE A 91 7.04 -4.48 -2.82
N TYR A 92 7.23 -3.82 -1.66
CA TYR A 92 8.38 -4.02 -0.79
C TYR A 92 8.03 -5.00 0.32
N ASP A 93 8.00 -6.28 -0.01
CA ASP A 93 7.50 -7.40 0.79
C ASP A 93 8.21 -7.64 2.14
N THR A 94 9.46 -7.12 2.28
CA THR A 94 10.29 -7.30 3.48
C THR A 94 10.32 -6.08 4.40
N HIS A 95 9.66 -4.99 4.01
CA HIS A 95 9.71 -3.75 4.77
C HIS A 95 8.32 -3.21 5.09
N GLY A 96 8.07 -3.01 6.38
CA GLY A 96 6.99 -2.18 6.87
C GLY A 96 7.39 -0.70 6.92
N VAL A 97 6.49 0.12 7.41
CA VAL A 97 6.76 1.55 7.64
C VAL A 97 6.47 1.93 9.08
N TYR A 98 7.24 2.89 9.58
CA TYR A 98 6.85 3.65 10.75
C TYR A 98 6.58 5.12 10.38
N PHE A 99 5.70 5.77 11.14
CA PHE A 99 5.22 7.13 10.92
C PHE A 99 4.94 7.83 12.26
N ARG A 100 4.74 9.15 12.23
CA ARG A 100 4.29 9.90 13.41
C ARG A 100 2.78 9.77 13.57
N LYS A 101 2.31 9.30 14.72
CA LYS A 101 0.87 9.28 15.06
C LYS A 101 0.30 10.70 15.17
N ASN A 102 1.08 11.61 15.75
CA ASN A 102 0.73 13.02 15.84
C ASN A 102 1.87 13.88 15.27
N HIS A 103 1.63 14.53 14.14
CA HIS A 103 2.61 15.35 13.44
C HIS A 103 3.05 16.59 14.24
N LYS A 104 2.18 17.14 15.10
CA LYS A 104 2.49 18.32 15.97
C LYS A 104 3.41 17.97 17.13
N LYS A 105 3.59 16.70 17.50
CA LYS A 105 4.44 16.26 18.61
C LYS A 105 5.83 15.89 18.11
N LYS A 106 6.86 16.18 18.91
CA LYS A 106 8.24 15.75 18.63
C LYS A 106 8.32 14.23 18.46
N TRP A 107 9.35 13.78 17.75
CA TRP A 107 9.59 12.38 17.46
C TRP A 107 10.04 11.61 18.70
N PHE A 108 9.08 11.07 19.46
CA PHE A 108 9.34 10.18 20.58
C PHE A 108 8.87 8.76 20.25
N ARG A 109 9.44 7.74 20.91
CA ARG A 109 9.05 6.34 20.74
C ARG A 109 7.53 6.13 20.86
N ARG A 110 6.86 6.79 21.80
CA ARG A 110 5.39 6.71 22.01
C ARG A 110 4.58 7.37 20.91
N ASN A 111 5.20 8.21 20.07
CA ASN A 111 4.55 8.86 18.91
C ASN A 111 4.77 8.13 17.60
N LYS A 112 5.39 6.94 17.62
CA LYS A 112 5.55 6.09 16.43
C LYS A 112 4.36 5.18 16.24
N GLY A 113 3.83 5.15 15.03
CA GLY A 113 2.92 4.14 14.54
C GLY A 113 3.64 3.22 13.55
N TYR A 114 3.09 2.03 13.34
CA TYR A 114 3.70 0.99 12.51
C TYR A 114 2.65 0.33 11.63
N ASN A 115 3.00 0.12 10.35
CA ASN A 115 2.24 -0.74 9.45
C ASN A 115 3.17 -1.81 8.85
N SER A 116 2.64 -3.02 8.71
CA SER A 116 3.32 -4.17 8.10
C SER A 116 3.36 -4.07 6.58
N PRO A 117 4.17 -4.90 5.90
CA PRO A 117 4.15 -4.99 4.44
C PRO A 117 2.77 -5.33 3.86
N VAL A 118 1.98 -6.22 4.49
CA VAL A 118 0.63 -6.54 4.01
C VAL A 118 -0.32 -5.33 4.06
N SER A 119 -0.21 -4.49 5.09
CA SER A 119 -0.97 -3.25 5.17
C SER A 119 -0.60 -2.27 4.04
N LEU A 120 0.67 -2.25 3.64
CA LEU A 120 1.14 -1.45 2.51
C LEU A 120 0.69 -2.03 1.17
N LEU A 121 0.69 -3.36 1.01
CA LEU A 121 0.11 -4.00 -0.17
C LEU A 121 -1.38 -3.68 -0.29
N SER A 122 -2.12 -3.71 0.83
CA SER A 122 -3.54 -3.34 0.85
C SER A 122 -3.77 -1.91 0.35
N HIS A 123 -2.89 -0.97 0.69
CA HIS A 123 -2.94 0.41 0.20
C HIS A 123 -2.85 0.47 -1.33
N GLU A 124 -1.92 -0.25 -1.94
CA GLU A 124 -1.74 -0.26 -3.39
C GLU A 124 -2.87 -1.04 -4.11
N LEU A 125 -3.43 -2.08 -3.47
CA LEU A 125 -4.60 -2.80 -3.99
C LEU A 125 -5.86 -1.91 -4.00
N ILE A 126 -6.04 -1.03 -3.00
CA ILE A 126 -7.14 -0.06 -2.99
C ILE A 126 -6.97 0.97 -4.12
N HIS A 127 -5.76 1.48 -4.37
CA HIS A 127 -5.51 2.33 -5.53
C HIS A 127 -5.85 1.64 -6.85
N CYS A 128 -5.45 0.37 -6.99
CA CYS A 128 -5.77 -0.44 -8.16
C CYS A 128 -7.27 -0.61 -8.33
N TYR A 129 -8.00 -0.93 -7.25
CA TYR A 129 -9.45 -1.04 -7.26
C TYR A 129 -10.12 0.29 -7.68
N ASN A 130 -9.72 1.41 -7.08
CA ASN A 130 -10.31 2.71 -7.39
C ASN A 130 -10.07 3.10 -8.86
N GLU A 131 -8.90 2.83 -9.40
CA GLU A 131 -8.62 3.14 -10.81
C GLU A 131 -9.45 2.28 -11.78
N LEU A 132 -9.65 1.00 -11.47
CA LEU A 132 -10.36 0.08 -12.34
C LEU A 132 -11.90 0.20 -12.23
N TYR A 133 -12.44 0.49 -11.05
CA TYR A 133 -13.88 0.41 -10.77
C TYR A 133 -14.52 1.74 -10.36
N ASP A 134 -13.71 2.75 -10.02
CA ASP A 134 -14.14 4.10 -9.62
C ASP A 134 -13.31 5.15 -10.40
N THR A 135 -13.12 4.89 -11.70
CA THR A 135 -12.15 5.58 -12.56
C THR A 135 -12.33 7.09 -12.60
N GLN A 136 -13.57 7.57 -12.71
CA GLN A 136 -13.86 9.00 -12.79
C GLN A 136 -13.46 9.72 -11.49
N ASP A 137 -13.90 9.22 -10.35
CA ASP A 137 -13.61 9.79 -9.04
C ASP A 137 -12.13 9.62 -8.68
N TYR A 138 -11.51 8.49 -9.06
CA TYR A 138 -10.07 8.30 -8.92
C TYR A 138 -9.28 9.41 -9.62
N HIS A 139 -9.56 9.69 -10.89
CA HIS A 139 -8.87 10.75 -11.63
C HIS A 139 -9.12 12.14 -11.05
N TYR A 140 -10.35 12.44 -10.64
CA TYR A 140 -10.69 13.68 -9.96
C TYR A 140 -9.88 13.84 -8.67
N ARG A 141 -9.87 12.83 -7.80
CA ARG A 141 -9.11 12.84 -6.54
C ARG A 141 -7.59 12.92 -6.77
N LYS A 142 -7.06 12.34 -7.86
CA LYS A 142 -5.63 12.45 -8.22
C LYS A 142 -5.22 13.87 -8.60
N GLN A 143 -6.12 14.63 -9.20
CA GLN A 143 -5.89 16.04 -9.61
C GLN A 143 -6.09 17.01 -8.45
N ASP A 144 -6.84 16.67 -7.43
CA ASP A 144 -7.07 17.52 -6.27
C ASP A 144 -5.87 17.50 -5.32
N HIS A 145 -5.14 18.60 -5.31
CA HIS A 145 -3.97 18.82 -4.45
C HIS A 145 -4.24 19.72 -3.23
N SER A 146 -5.49 19.94 -2.86
CA SER A 146 -5.91 20.84 -1.76
C SER A 146 -5.32 20.48 -0.41
N SER A 147 -4.93 19.22 -0.20
CA SER A 147 -4.32 18.72 1.04
C SER A 147 -2.82 19.03 1.22
N LYS A 148 -2.14 19.54 0.18
CA LYS A 148 -0.71 19.88 0.27
C LYS A 148 -0.47 21.03 1.27
N GLY A 149 0.63 20.95 2.03
CA GLY A 149 1.03 21.97 3.00
C GLY A 149 0.19 22.01 4.28
N GLN A 150 -0.84 21.18 4.42
CA GLN A 150 -1.73 21.22 5.59
C GLN A 150 -1.16 20.54 6.85
N LYS A 151 -0.11 19.72 6.72
CA LYS A 151 0.45 18.94 7.83
C LYS A 151 1.97 19.10 7.91
N ILE A 152 2.41 20.21 8.45
CA ILE A 152 3.83 20.46 8.74
C ILE A 152 4.15 19.89 10.12
N ASP A 153 5.25 19.14 10.24
CA ASP A 153 5.70 18.59 11.50
C ASP A 153 6.50 19.61 12.33
N ALA A 154 6.84 19.22 13.58
CA ALA A 154 7.62 20.07 14.49
C ALA A 154 9.05 20.38 13.99
N ASP A 155 9.53 19.67 12.98
CA ASP A 155 10.84 19.86 12.35
C ASP A 155 10.72 20.59 10.99
N GLY A 156 9.53 21.14 10.64
CA GLY A 156 9.25 21.87 9.40
C GLY A 156 9.07 21.01 8.16
N ARG A 157 8.94 19.68 8.30
CA ARG A 157 8.73 18.78 7.16
C ARG A 157 7.27 18.72 6.79
N ASP A 158 6.99 18.78 5.49
CA ASP A 158 5.64 18.53 4.99
C ASP A 158 5.31 17.03 5.03
N LEU A 159 4.34 16.67 5.86
CA LEU A 159 3.77 15.34 6.00
C LEU A 159 2.36 15.26 5.40
N SER A 160 1.97 16.25 4.60
CA SER A 160 0.67 16.31 3.94
C SER A 160 0.52 15.22 2.87
N PHE A 161 -0.71 14.93 2.53
CA PHE A 161 -0.99 14.02 1.42
C PHE A 161 -0.77 14.77 0.09
N PRO A 162 -0.20 14.11 -0.94
CA PRO A 162 0.08 14.74 -2.22
C PRO A 162 -1.19 15.09 -3.01
N ASN A 163 -2.30 14.41 -2.78
CA ASN A 163 -3.60 14.62 -3.42
C ASN A 163 -4.73 13.99 -2.61
N ALA A 164 -5.99 14.23 -3.00
CA ALA A 164 -7.17 13.71 -2.31
C ALA A 164 -7.31 12.19 -2.45
N GLU A 165 -6.78 11.57 -3.50
CA GLU A 165 -6.78 10.11 -3.63
C GLU A 165 -5.95 9.44 -2.51
N GLU A 166 -4.80 9.99 -2.17
CA GLU A 166 -4.00 9.47 -1.05
C GLU A 166 -4.71 9.65 0.30
N VAL A 167 -5.47 10.75 0.48
CA VAL A 167 -6.31 10.94 1.68
C VAL A 167 -7.38 9.86 1.75
N PHE A 168 -8.07 9.60 0.64
CA PHE A 168 -9.12 8.59 0.54
C PHE A 168 -8.56 7.19 0.82
N VAL A 169 -7.50 6.80 0.12
CA VAL A 169 -6.89 5.46 0.27
C VAL A 169 -6.33 5.25 1.68
N ILE A 170 -5.70 6.25 2.31
CA ILE A 170 -5.26 6.13 3.71
C ILE A 170 -6.46 5.94 4.66
N LYS A 171 -7.59 6.61 4.40
CA LYS A 171 -8.81 6.39 5.21
C LYS A 171 -9.29 4.95 5.11
N MET A 172 -9.28 4.37 3.91
CA MET A 172 -9.65 2.95 3.68
C MET A 172 -8.61 2.00 4.27
N THR A 173 -7.31 2.23 4.02
CA THR A 173 -6.21 1.44 4.59
C THR A 173 -6.23 1.46 6.13
N ASN A 174 -6.68 2.54 6.77
CA ASN A 174 -6.84 2.60 8.22
C ASN A 174 -7.93 1.65 8.74
N GLN A 175 -8.93 1.29 7.94
CA GLN A 175 -9.89 0.24 8.31
C GLN A 175 -9.19 -1.14 8.29
N VAL A 176 -8.36 -1.39 7.27
CA VAL A 176 -7.53 -2.60 7.19
C VAL A 176 -6.55 -2.67 8.37
N ALA A 177 -5.79 -1.60 8.61
CA ALA A 177 -4.85 -1.52 9.73
C ALA A 177 -5.52 -1.81 11.09
N ALA A 178 -6.75 -1.32 11.30
CA ALA A 178 -7.51 -1.60 12.52
C ALA A 178 -7.84 -3.08 12.68
N ARG A 179 -8.22 -3.79 11.59
CA ARG A 179 -8.47 -5.24 11.61
C ARG A 179 -7.19 -6.05 11.85
N LEU A 180 -6.05 -5.55 11.38
CA LEU A 180 -4.73 -6.13 11.61
C LEU A 180 -4.17 -5.84 13.02
N GLY A 181 -4.84 -5.02 13.82
CA GLY A 181 -4.34 -4.53 15.11
C GLY A 181 -3.15 -3.57 14.98
N GLU A 182 -3.03 -2.89 13.84
CA GLU A 182 -1.97 -1.95 13.52
C GLU A 182 -2.38 -0.49 13.77
N ASP A 183 -1.39 0.40 13.74
CA ASP A 183 -1.63 1.82 13.98
C ASP A 183 -2.26 2.50 12.75
N ARG A 184 -3.21 3.40 12.99
CA ARG A 184 -3.83 4.23 11.94
C ARG A 184 -2.95 5.42 11.60
N ARG A 185 -2.84 5.72 10.31
CA ARG A 185 -2.10 6.87 9.79
C ARG A 185 -2.99 8.10 9.71
N SER A 186 -2.42 9.25 10.07
CA SER A 186 -3.08 10.56 9.96
C SER A 186 -2.33 11.54 9.04
N ASN A 187 -1.20 11.10 8.48
CA ASN A 187 -0.34 11.88 7.59
C ASN A 187 0.38 10.97 6.58
N TYR A 188 1.02 11.57 5.58
CA TYR A 188 1.70 10.83 4.50
C TYR A 188 3.15 10.46 4.81
N GLY A 189 3.76 11.13 5.79
CA GLY A 189 5.16 10.88 6.18
C GLY A 189 5.38 9.45 6.67
N ARG A 190 6.35 8.77 6.08
CA ARG A 190 6.70 7.38 6.42
C ARG A 190 8.18 7.11 6.24
N THR A 191 8.70 6.14 6.99
CA THR A 191 10.06 5.61 6.84
C THR A 191 9.98 4.08 6.82
N TYR A 192 10.61 3.47 5.84
CA TYR A 192 10.70 2.01 5.72
C TYR A 192 11.65 1.42 6.75
N TYR A 193 11.33 0.24 7.24
CA TYR A 193 12.20 -0.56 8.11
C TYR A 193 11.99 -2.05 7.84
N PRO A 194 13.03 -2.90 7.98
CA PRO A 194 12.92 -4.33 7.74
C PRO A 194 12.06 -5.01 8.81
N THR A 195 11.13 -5.87 8.38
CA THR A 195 10.25 -6.66 9.23
C THR A 195 10.68 -8.12 9.27
N ARG A 196 10.24 -8.86 10.30
CA ARG A 196 10.48 -10.31 10.42
C ARG A 196 9.65 -11.15 9.45
N GLY A 197 8.62 -10.57 8.85
CA GLY A 197 7.73 -11.24 7.91
C GLY A 197 6.69 -10.27 7.36
N VAL A 198 6.00 -10.70 6.32
CA VAL A 198 5.06 -9.86 5.55
C VAL A 198 3.81 -9.45 6.34
N LEU A 199 3.39 -10.29 7.31
CA LEU A 199 2.19 -10.07 8.14
C LEU A 199 2.48 -9.39 9.49
N THR A 200 3.66 -8.83 9.71
CA THR A 200 4.03 -8.32 11.03
C THR A 200 4.72 -6.96 10.98
N THR A 201 4.43 -6.15 11.99
CA THR A 201 5.14 -4.90 12.28
C THR A 201 6.41 -5.11 13.11
N LYS A 202 6.75 -6.35 13.52
CA LYS A 202 7.95 -6.62 14.32
C LYS A 202 9.20 -6.40 13.50
N GLN A 203 10.07 -5.52 13.98
CA GLN A 203 11.35 -5.21 13.34
C GLN A 203 12.28 -6.42 13.32
N LEU A 204 12.95 -6.64 12.20
CA LEU A 204 14.05 -7.59 12.11
C LEU A 204 15.21 -7.04 12.96
N LYS A 205 15.62 -7.78 14.01
CA LYS A 205 16.82 -7.42 14.77
C LYS A 205 18.03 -7.67 13.87
N LYS A 206 18.90 -6.68 13.72
CA LYS A 206 20.22 -6.93 13.13
C LYS A 206 20.92 -7.99 14.01
N ALA A 207 21.35 -9.09 13.41
CA ALA A 207 22.36 -9.93 14.04
C ALA A 207 23.64 -9.06 14.10
N PHE A 208 24.15 -8.81 15.30
CA PHE A 208 25.46 -8.21 15.51
C PHE A 208 26.54 -9.26 15.26
#